data_a5359e3a770bbaad596b40cb25dc78d6
#
_entry.id   a5359e3a770bbaad596b40cb25dc78d6
#
_cell.length_a   1.000
_cell.length_b   1.000
_cell.length_c   1.000
_cell.angle_alpha   90.00
_cell.angle_beta   90.00
_cell.angle_gamma   90.00
#
_symmetry.space_group_name_H-M   'P 1'
#
loop_
_entity.id
_entity.type
_entity.pdbx_description
1 polymer ?
#
loop_
_entity_poly.entity_id
_entity_poly.type
_entity_poly.pdbx_seq_one_letter_code
_entity_poly.pdbx_strand_id
1 'polypeptide(L)' 'MANGTVKFFNNDKGFGFITPENGGSDVFVHISAVQGGALSDGQRVSYDLGQDRKTGKSKAENVRVL' A
#
# COMPACT_ATOMS: atom_id res chain seq x y z
N MET A 1 -12.53 -3.82 2.39
CA MET A 1 -11.06 -3.88 2.35
C MET A 1 -10.61 -4.55 1.06
N ALA A 2 -9.56 -4.03 0.46
CA ALA A 2 -8.97 -4.63 -0.73
C ALA A 2 -7.74 -5.46 -0.35
N ASN A 3 -7.38 -6.39 -1.20
CA ASN A 3 -6.17 -7.19 -1.03
C ASN A 3 -5.21 -6.92 -2.19
N GLY A 4 -3.93 -7.06 -1.92
CA GLY A 4 -2.92 -6.89 -2.95
C GLY A 4 -1.59 -7.46 -2.51
N THR A 5 -0.59 -7.27 -3.36
CA THR A 5 0.78 -7.70 -3.10
C THR A 5 1.70 -6.49 -3.16
N VAL A 6 2.58 -6.37 -2.19
CA VAL A 6 3.56 -5.28 -2.19
C VAL A 6 4.50 -5.46 -3.37
N LYS A 7 4.50 -4.49 -4.28
CA LYS A 7 5.38 -4.48 -5.43
C LYS A 7 6.81 -4.16 -4.99
N PHE A 8 6.95 -3.08 -4.23
CA PHE A 8 8.18 -2.78 -3.51
C PHE A 8 7.85 -1.84 -2.35
N PHE A 9 8.72 -1.78 -1.37
CA PHE A 9 8.57 -0.85 -0.27
C PHE A 9 9.95 -0.37 0.18
N ASN A 10 10.13 0.96 0.19
CA ASN A 10 11.38 1.58 0.63
C ASN A 10 11.24 2.00 2.09
N ASN A 11 11.84 1.23 2.99
CA ASN A 11 11.74 1.50 4.43
C ASN A 11 12.48 2.77 4.83
N ASP A 12 13.53 3.14 4.10
CA ASP A 12 14.29 4.36 4.42
C ASP A 12 13.50 5.61 4.11
N LYS A 13 12.80 5.62 2.99
CA LYS A 13 11.96 6.76 2.59
C LYS A 13 10.54 6.66 3.13
N GLY A 14 10.13 5.48 3.54
CA GLY A 14 8.81 5.28 4.14
C GLY A 14 7.66 5.24 3.16
N PHE A 15 7.86 4.72 1.95
CA PHE A 15 6.78 4.56 0.98
C PHE A 15 7.02 3.37 0.06
N GLY A 16 5.96 2.98 -0.62
CA GLY A 16 6.03 1.90 -1.60
C GLY A 16 4.77 1.83 -2.43
N PHE A 17 4.61 0.73 -3.14
CA PHE A 17 3.44 0.49 -3.98
C PHE A 17 2.91 -0.92 -3.77
N ILE A 18 1.58 -1.02 -3.86
CA ILE A 18 0.87 -2.29 -3.77
C ILE A 18 0.22 -2.55 -5.12
N THR A 19 0.40 -3.76 -5.66
CA THR A 19 -0.30 -4.21 -6.87
C THR A 19 -1.62 -4.82 -6.44
N PRO A 20 -2.76 -4.20 -6.80
CA PRO A 20 -4.06 -4.75 -6.41
C PRO A 20 -4.29 -6.15 -6.96
N GLU A 21 -4.96 -6.97 -6.18
CA GLU A 21 -5.27 -8.35 -6.57
C GLU A 21 -6.18 -8.40 -7.81
N ASN A 22 -7.02 -7.40 -7.98
CA ASN A 22 -7.94 -7.32 -9.12
C ASN A 22 -7.28 -6.86 -10.43
N GLY A 23 -5.97 -6.62 -10.43
CA GLY A 23 -5.25 -6.22 -11.63
C GLY A 23 -5.32 -4.75 -11.98
N GLY A 24 -5.78 -3.90 -11.08
CA GLY A 24 -5.83 -2.46 -11.30
C GLY A 24 -4.45 -1.81 -11.22
N SER A 25 -4.43 -0.47 -11.31
CA SER A 25 -3.20 0.32 -11.21
C SER A 25 -2.59 0.19 -9.82
N ASP A 26 -1.27 0.32 -9.73
CA ASP A 26 -0.55 0.27 -8.47
C ASP A 26 -1.08 1.34 -7.51
N VAL A 27 -1.15 0.99 -6.24
CA VAL A 27 -1.64 1.87 -5.18
C VAL A 27 -0.46 2.32 -4.32
N PHE A 28 -0.35 3.63 -4.13
CA PHE A 28 0.68 4.20 -3.27
C PHE A 28 0.40 3.86 -1.82
N VAL A 29 1.46 3.53 -1.06
CA VAL A 29 1.35 3.30 0.38
C VAL A 29 2.48 4.05 1.10
N HIS A 30 2.10 4.77 2.17
CA HIS A 30 3.05 5.45 3.04
C HIS A 30 3.19 4.67 4.35
N ILE A 31 4.38 4.72 4.94
CA ILE A 31 4.68 3.96 6.16
C ILE A 31 3.71 4.27 7.30
N SER A 32 3.18 5.49 7.35
CA SER A 32 2.21 5.88 8.38
C SER A 32 0.89 5.14 8.25
N ALA A 33 0.60 4.60 7.08
CA ALA A 33 -0.63 3.84 6.84
C ALA A 33 -0.45 2.34 7.10
N VAL A 34 0.77 1.90 7.39
CA VAL A 34 1.09 0.49 7.57
C VAL A 34 1.05 0.15 9.06
N GLN A 35 0.22 -0.82 9.43
CA GLN A 35 0.21 -1.33 10.78
C GLN A 35 1.43 -2.21 10.98
N GLY A 36 2.24 -1.88 11.97
CA GLY A 36 3.53 -2.52 12.20
C GLY A 36 4.71 -1.75 11.61
N GLY A 37 4.46 -0.76 10.77
CA GLY A 37 5.47 0.21 10.36
C GLY A 37 6.42 -0.21 9.25
N ALA A 38 6.26 -1.39 8.66
CA ALA A 38 7.17 -1.84 7.60
C ALA A 38 6.52 -2.91 6.74
N LEU A 39 6.90 -2.95 5.47
CA LEU A 39 6.47 -3.98 4.52
C LEU A 39 7.69 -4.55 3.81
N SER A 40 7.53 -5.73 3.26
CA SER A 40 8.56 -6.38 2.44
C SER A 40 8.04 -6.59 1.03
N ASP A 41 8.95 -6.57 0.06
CA ASP A 41 8.62 -6.83 -1.33
C ASP A 41 7.96 -8.20 -1.48
N GLY A 42 6.88 -8.27 -2.24
CA GLY A 42 6.16 -9.51 -2.49
C GLY A 42 5.22 -9.96 -1.39
N GLN A 43 5.09 -9.19 -0.32
CA GLN A 43 4.24 -9.53 0.81
C GLN A 43 2.76 -9.29 0.47
N ARG A 44 1.88 -10.22 0.87
CA ARG A 44 0.42 -10.06 0.70
C ARG A 44 -0.11 -9.17 1.82
N VAL A 45 -0.96 -8.23 1.42
CA VAL A 45 -1.53 -7.26 2.37
C VAL A 45 -3.01 -7.04 2.10
N SER A 46 -3.69 -6.59 3.13
CA SER A 46 -5.06 -6.08 3.06
C SER A 46 -5.01 -4.59 3.36
N TYR A 47 -5.82 -3.80 2.68
CA TYR A 47 -5.82 -2.35 2.86
C TYR A 47 -7.17 -1.75 2.48
N ASP A 48 -7.39 -0.51 2.94
CA ASP A 48 -8.53 0.29 2.51
C ASP A 48 -8.06 1.25 1.42
N LEU A 49 -8.83 1.34 0.35
CA LEU A 49 -8.50 2.24 -0.76
C LEU A 49 -8.97 3.66 -0.41
N GLY A 50 -8.02 4.58 -0.39
CA GLY A 50 -8.29 5.98 -0.18
C GLY A 50 -7.83 6.81 -1.37
N GLN A 51 -7.89 8.13 -1.23
CA GLN A 51 -7.47 9.03 -2.28
C GLN A 51 -6.69 10.20 -1.67
N ASP A 52 -5.57 10.53 -2.30
CA ASP A 52 -4.78 11.69 -1.90
C ASP A 52 -5.49 12.96 -2.37
N ARG A 53 -5.77 13.85 -1.43
CA ARG A 53 -6.50 15.09 -1.74
C ARG A 53 -5.73 16.06 -2.61
N LYS A 54 -4.39 16.04 -2.52
CA LYS A 54 -3.54 16.96 -3.28
C LYS A 54 -3.38 16.52 -4.72
N THR A 55 -3.19 15.23 -4.95
CA THR A 55 -2.89 14.72 -6.29
C THR A 55 -4.06 13.99 -6.93
N GLY A 56 -5.07 13.62 -6.14
CA GLY A 56 -6.20 12.82 -6.61
C GLY A 56 -5.85 11.36 -6.87
N LYS A 57 -4.64 10.92 -6.54
CA LYS A 57 -4.20 9.55 -6.78
C LYS A 57 -4.65 8.62 -5.68
N SER A 58 -4.85 7.36 -6.03
CA SER A 58 -5.22 6.33 -5.06
C SER A 58 -4.07 6.06 -4.10
N LYS A 59 -4.42 5.85 -2.84
CA LYS A 59 -3.46 5.46 -1.80
C LYS A 59 -4.06 4.38 -0.92
N ALA A 60 -3.20 3.58 -0.29
CA ALA A 60 -3.61 2.55 0.65
C ALA A 60 -3.64 3.11 2.06
N GLU A 61 -4.68 2.72 2.83
CA GLU A 61 -4.84 3.09 4.22
C GLU A 61 -5.08 1.83 5.05
N ASN A 62 -4.75 1.87 6.34
CA ASN A 62 -4.94 0.72 7.24
C ASN A 62 -4.35 -0.57 6.68
N VAL A 63 -3.13 -0.48 6.17
CA VAL A 63 -2.47 -1.62 5.53
C VAL A 63 -2.07 -2.65 6.57
N ARG A 64 -2.43 -3.90 6.32
CA ARG A 64 -2.10 -5.03 7.20
C ARG A 64 -1.49 -6.15 6.39
N VAL A 65 -0.51 -6.81 6.97
CA VAL A 65 0.07 -8.03 6.40
C VAL A 65 -0.90 -9.17 6.63
N LEU A 66 -1.15 -9.92 5.59
CA LEU A 66 -2.02 -11.11 5.67
C LEU A 66 -1.28 -12.31 6.20
#